data_8e090bef03af11acba912905dc8bb151
#
_entry.id   8e090bef03af11acba912905dc8bb151
#
_cell.length_a   1.000
_cell.length_b   1.000
_cell.length_c   1.000
_cell.angle_alpha   90.00
_cell.angle_beta   90.00
_cell.angle_gamma   90.00
#
_symmetry.space_group_name_H-M   'P 1'
#
loop_
_entity.id
_entity.type
_entity.pdbx_description
1 polymer ?
#
loop_
_entity_poly.entity_id
_entity_poly.type
_entity_poly.pdbx_seq_one_letter_code
_entity_poly.pdbx_strand_id
1 'polypeptide(L)'
;INMLGTFSFKGTTREPRFGNPTPRIAEYAGGLLNAVGLQNPGVDAVIETELPKLKQVFRKPVMANISGFSVAEYAEVCEKLDAQKQVGWLEVNISCPNVHGGGAAFGADPKSAAEVTKAVRAVTKKPIILKLSPTAANIAAVAKACEDEGADGVSLINTMPGMRIDLKRRRPLLANTTGGMSGPGMFPLAVRMVYQVYEAVSIPIVGMGGVTTAEDVIE
;
A
#
# COMPACT_ATOMS: atom_id res chain seq x y z
N ILE A 1 -18.06 -11.56 -0.34
CA ILE A 1 -16.81 -11.12 0.30
C ILE A 1 -16.15 -12.26 1.09
N ASN A 2 -16.93 -13.14 1.79
CA ASN A 2 -16.36 -14.24 2.60
C ASN A 2 -15.69 -15.37 1.79
N MET A 3 -15.70 -15.34 0.46
CA MET A 3 -14.89 -16.22 -0.39
C MET A 3 -13.39 -15.85 -0.35
N LEU A 4 -13.07 -14.61 -0.06
CA LEU A 4 -11.69 -14.14 0.08
C LEU A 4 -11.00 -14.79 1.27
N GLY A 5 -9.70 -14.99 1.18
CA GLY A 5 -8.87 -15.46 2.30
C GLY A 5 -8.74 -14.41 3.40
N THR A 6 -8.49 -13.18 2.98
CA THR A 6 -8.47 -11.99 3.82
C THR A 6 -9.01 -10.79 3.04
N PHE A 7 -9.20 -9.66 3.71
CA PHE A 7 -9.62 -8.39 3.13
C PHE A 7 -8.71 -7.29 3.65
N SER A 8 -8.06 -6.56 2.73
CA SER A 8 -7.27 -5.39 3.09
C SER A 8 -8.15 -4.13 3.03
N PHE A 9 -8.28 -3.43 4.13
CA PHE A 9 -9.05 -2.19 4.15
C PHE A 9 -8.19 -0.96 3.78
N LYS A 10 -8.84 0.19 3.65
CA LYS A 10 -8.21 1.44 3.21
C LYS A 10 -7.04 1.83 4.10
N GLY A 11 -5.95 2.30 3.48
CA GLY A 11 -4.79 2.83 4.18
C GLY A 11 -5.18 3.85 5.24
N THR A 12 -4.83 3.54 6.49
CA THR A 12 -5.23 4.27 7.69
C THR A 12 -4.05 5.09 8.18
N THR A 13 -4.28 6.36 8.46
CA THR A 13 -3.32 7.29 9.06
C THR A 13 -3.71 7.60 10.50
N ARG A 14 -2.79 8.17 11.28
CA ARG A 14 -3.07 8.61 12.65
C ARG A 14 -4.26 9.55 12.69
N GLU A 15 -4.17 10.63 11.96
CA GLU A 15 -5.23 11.63 11.85
C GLU A 15 -6.13 11.40 10.61
N PRO A 16 -7.39 11.88 10.63
CA PRO A 16 -8.26 11.84 9.47
C PRO A 16 -7.68 12.62 8.29
N ARG A 17 -7.95 12.13 7.06
CA ARG A 17 -7.53 12.80 5.82
C ARG A 17 -8.69 12.89 4.84
N PHE A 18 -8.94 14.08 4.32
CA PHE A 18 -9.94 14.29 3.25
C PHE A 18 -9.44 13.82 1.87
N GLY A 19 -8.12 13.64 1.73
CA GLY A 19 -7.48 13.35 0.45
C GLY A 19 -7.19 14.60 -0.36
N ASN A 20 -6.74 14.39 -1.60
CA ASN A 20 -6.38 15.45 -2.53
C ASN A 20 -7.62 16.10 -3.18
N PRO A 21 -7.52 17.33 -3.74
CA PRO A 21 -8.59 17.96 -4.50
C PRO A 21 -9.05 17.13 -5.71
N THR A 22 -10.30 17.32 -6.13
CA THR A 22 -10.85 16.74 -7.35
C THR A 22 -10.59 17.63 -8.58
N PRO A 23 -10.54 17.06 -9.80
CA PRO A 23 -10.65 15.64 -10.16
C PRO A 23 -9.40 14.84 -9.74
N ARG A 24 -9.59 13.68 -9.14
CA ARG A 24 -8.51 12.84 -8.59
C ARG A 24 -8.53 11.38 -9.08
N ILE A 25 -9.38 11.10 -10.06
CA ILE A 25 -9.46 9.82 -10.78
C ILE A 25 -9.65 10.14 -12.26
N ALA A 26 -8.94 9.43 -13.13
CA ALA A 26 -9.08 9.50 -14.58
C ALA A 26 -8.78 8.15 -15.22
N GLU A 27 -9.48 7.81 -16.31
CA GLU A 27 -9.24 6.60 -17.08
C GLU A 27 -8.13 6.79 -18.11
N TYR A 28 -7.43 5.71 -18.45
CA TYR A 28 -6.58 5.59 -19.62
C TYR A 28 -6.74 4.20 -20.25
N ALA A 29 -6.22 3.98 -21.46
CA ALA A 29 -6.44 2.75 -22.22
C ALA A 29 -6.01 1.45 -21.51
N GLY A 30 -5.06 1.53 -20.56
CA GLY A 30 -4.57 0.39 -19.78
C GLY A 30 -5.10 0.32 -18.34
N GLY A 31 -6.04 1.20 -17.94
CA GLY A 31 -6.56 1.20 -16.57
C GLY A 31 -6.95 2.57 -16.03
N LEU A 32 -6.58 2.86 -14.79
CA LEU A 32 -6.94 4.07 -14.04
C LEU A 32 -5.71 4.83 -13.55
N LEU A 33 -5.81 6.17 -13.60
CA LEU A 33 -4.97 7.09 -12.85
C LEU A 33 -5.71 7.55 -11.60
N ASN A 34 -5.09 7.49 -10.44
CA ASN A 34 -5.67 8.05 -9.23
C ASN A 34 -4.67 8.88 -8.42
N ALA A 35 -5.17 9.94 -7.82
CA ALA A 35 -4.47 10.78 -6.87
C ALA A 35 -5.36 11.03 -5.64
N VAL A 36 -5.95 9.97 -5.07
CA VAL A 36 -6.89 10.09 -3.93
C VAL A 36 -6.24 10.70 -2.69
N GLY A 37 -4.96 10.39 -2.40
CA GLY A 37 -4.23 11.03 -1.31
C GLY A 37 -4.57 10.52 0.09
N LEU A 38 -4.72 9.21 0.24
CA LEU A 38 -4.97 8.55 1.53
C LEU A 38 -6.24 9.03 2.25
N GLN A 39 -7.33 9.30 1.54
CA GLN A 39 -8.61 9.64 2.19
C GLN A 39 -9.02 8.52 3.15
N ASN A 40 -9.10 8.82 4.44
CA ASN A 40 -9.50 7.88 5.48
C ASN A 40 -9.94 8.64 6.75
N PRO A 41 -10.73 8.04 7.65
CA PRO A 41 -11.27 8.71 8.82
C PRO A 41 -10.31 8.80 10.01
N GLY A 42 -9.06 8.31 9.88
CA GLY A 42 -8.11 8.20 10.99
C GLY A 42 -8.26 6.89 11.77
N VAL A 43 -7.18 6.49 12.47
CA VAL A 43 -7.11 5.18 13.13
C VAL A 43 -8.17 4.99 14.21
N ASP A 44 -8.48 6.01 14.99
CA ASP A 44 -9.44 5.90 16.08
C ASP A 44 -10.86 5.64 15.53
N ALA A 45 -11.30 6.38 14.50
CA ALA A 45 -12.58 6.14 13.85
C ALA A 45 -12.63 4.79 13.11
N VAL A 46 -11.51 4.31 12.55
CA VAL A 46 -11.43 2.96 11.97
C VAL A 46 -11.70 1.91 13.04
N ILE A 47 -11.10 2.03 14.23
CA ILE A 47 -11.28 1.10 15.34
C ILE A 47 -12.71 1.15 15.91
N GLU A 48 -13.23 2.36 16.15
CA GLU A 48 -14.51 2.54 16.80
C GLU A 48 -15.72 2.28 15.89
N THR A 49 -15.57 2.53 14.59
CA THR A 49 -16.70 2.52 13.66
C THR A 49 -16.55 1.54 12.51
N GLU A 50 -15.42 1.56 11.79
CA GLU A 50 -15.30 0.81 10.54
C GLU A 50 -15.02 -0.69 10.77
N LEU A 51 -14.15 -1.04 11.69
CA LEU A 51 -13.91 -2.45 12.05
C LEU A 51 -15.15 -3.16 12.59
N PRO A 52 -15.96 -2.57 13.50
CA PRO A 52 -17.21 -3.16 13.92
C PRO A 52 -18.22 -3.40 12.78
N LYS A 53 -18.36 -2.46 11.83
CA LYS A 53 -19.20 -2.64 10.64
C LYS A 53 -18.67 -3.76 9.75
N LEU A 54 -17.36 -3.79 9.50
CA LEU A 54 -16.74 -4.83 8.68
C LEU A 54 -16.93 -6.22 9.29
N LYS A 55 -16.85 -6.35 10.60
CA LYS A 55 -17.06 -7.61 11.32
C LYS A 55 -18.46 -8.21 11.09
N GLN A 56 -19.47 -7.39 10.83
CA GLN A 56 -20.84 -7.87 10.56
C GLN A 56 -20.93 -8.62 9.22
N VAL A 57 -20.08 -8.28 8.25
CA VAL A 57 -20.14 -8.80 6.87
C VAL A 57 -18.95 -9.70 6.51
N PHE A 58 -17.82 -9.58 7.22
CA PHE A 58 -16.61 -10.36 6.97
C PHE A 58 -16.15 -11.05 8.26
N ARG A 59 -16.08 -12.38 8.24
CA ARG A 59 -15.88 -13.20 9.44
C ARG A 59 -14.42 -13.62 9.68
N LYS A 60 -13.57 -13.51 8.66
CA LYS A 60 -12.16 -13.89 8.74
C LYS A 60 -11.31 -12.71 9.24
N PRO A 61 -10.09 -12.96 9.72
CA PRO A 61 -9.17 -11.88 10.05
C PRO A 61 -8.91 -10.96 8.85
N VAL A 62 -8.82 -9.67 9.10
CA VAL A 62 -8.56 -8.64 8.08
C VAL A 62 -7.11 -8.19 8.09
N MET A 63 -6.65 -7.70 6.96
CA MET A 63 -5.35 -7.05 6.81
C MET A 63 -5.53 -5.54 7.00
N ALA A 64 -4.87 -4.97 7.99
CA ALA A 64 -4.87 -3.53 8.23
C ALA A 64 -3.79 -2.86 7.37
N ASN A 65 -4.19 -2.02 6.42
CA ASN A 65 -3.25 -1.20 5.67
C ASN A 65 -2.92 0.07 6.47
N ILE A 66 -1.65 0.26 6.78
CA ILE A 66 -1.12 1.33 7.63
C ILE A 66 -0.33 2.31 6.78
N SER A 67 -0.58 3.60 6.97
CA SER A 67 0.14 4.68 6.31
C SER A 67 0.52 5.76 7.32
N GLY A 68 1.68 6.39 7.13
CA GLY A 68 2.19 7.43 8.01
C GLY A 68 3.07 8.45 7.29
N PHE A 69 3.41 9.53 7.97
CA PHE A 69 4.27 10.62 7.51
C PHE A 69 5.58 10.72 8.31
N SER A 70 5.71 9.90 9.34
CA SER A 70 6.94 9.72 10.11
C SER A 70 7.02 8.28 10.62
N VAL A 71 8.22 7.84 10.98
CA VAL A 71 8.44 6.51 11.58
C VAL A 71 7.58 6.32 12.83
N ALA A 72 7.46 7.37 13.66
CA ALA A 72 6.65 7.33 14.87
C ALA A 72 5.15 7.16 14.58
N GLU A 73 4.61 7.80 13.53
CA GLU A 73 3.21 7.61 13.13
C GLU A 73 2.92 6.19 12.64
N TYR A 74 3.84 5.56 11.90
CA TYR A 74 3.70 4.16 11.52
C TYR A 74 3.62 3.25 12.74
N ALA A 75 4.51 3.45 13.73
CA ALA A 75 4.52 2.66 14.95
C ALA A 75 3.24 2.87 15.78
N GLU A 76 2.78 4.11 15.98
CA GLU A 76 1.57 4.44 16.73
C GLU A 76 0.31 3.81 16.09
N VAL A 77 0.13 3.96 14.77
CA VAL A 77 -1.02 3.38 14.07
C VAL A 77 -0.98 1.85 14.13
N CYS A 78 0.22 1.28 14.00
CA CYS A 78 0.45 -0.15 14.12
C CYS A 78 0.04 -0.67 15.50
N GLU A 79 0.50 -0.05 16.58
CA GLU A 79 0.19 -0.43 17.96
C GLU A 79 -1.31 -0.40 18.25
N LYS A 80 -2.01 0.66 17.83
CA LYS A 80 -3.47 0.78 17.98
C LYS A 80 -4.22 -0.34 17.23
N LEU A 81 -3.79 -0.69 16.02
CA LEU A 81 -4.42 -1.74 15.21
C LEU A 81 -4.01 -3.16 15.65
N ASP A 82 -2.81 -3.32 16.23
CA ASP A 82 -2.37 -4.59 16.82
C ASP A 82 -3.30 -5.05 17.95
N ALA A 83 -3.79 -4.13 18.77
CA ALA A 83 -4.73 -4.41 19.84
C ALA A 83 -6.09 -4.96 19.35
N GLN A 84 -6.43 -4.83 18.06
CA GLN A 84 -7.71 -5.25 17.50
C GLN A 84 -7.72 -6.75 17.15
N LYS A 85 -8.57 -7.53 17.79
CA LYS A 85 -8.68 -8.99 17.56
C LYS A 85 -9.06 -9.37 16.14
N GLN A 86 -9.78 -8.51 15.43
CA GLN A 86 -10.20 -8.73 14.04
C GLN A 86 -9.05 -8.56 13.05
N VAL A 87 -8.03 -7.78 13.40
CA VAL A 87 -6.84 -7.57 12.57
C VAL A 87 -5.90 -8.77 12.75
N GLY A 88 -5.66 -9.49 11.65
CA GLY A 88 -4.76 -10.65 11.61
C GLY A 88 -3.36 -10.31 11.10
N TRP A 89 -3.26 -9.31 10.21
CA TRP A 89 -2.02 -8.88 9.57
C TRP A 89 -1.97 -7.36 9.48
N LEU A 90 -0.76 -6.83 9.43
CA LEU A 90 -0.48 -5.39 9.29
C LEU A 90 0.29 -5.16 7.98
N GLU A 91 -0.35 -4.53 6.99
CA GLU A 91 0.29 -4.13 5.74
C GLU A 91 0.80 -2.69 5.87
N VAL A 92 2.09 -2.53 5.99
CA VAL A 92 2.76 -1.23 6.19
C VAL A 92 3.06 -0.61 4.82
N ASN A 93 2.29 0.42 4.47
CA ASN A 93 2.34 1.06 3.17
C ASN A 93 3.42 2.16 3.13
N ILE A 94 4.65 1.77 2.78
CA ILE A 94 5.79 2.69 2.59
C ILE A 94 5.91 3.20 1.15
N SER A 95 4.84 3.12 0.34
CA SER A 95 4.91 3.27 -1.12
C SER A 95 3.89 4.25 -1.72
N CYS A 96 3.14 5.00 -0.92
CA CYS A 96 2.09 5.88 -1.46
C CYS A 96 2.67 7.06 -2.25
N PRO A 97 2.47 7.15 -3.59
CA PRO A 97 3.05 8.23 -4.40
C PRO A 97 2.23 9.53 -4.34
N ASN A 98 1.04 9.51 -3.76
CA ASN A 98 0.05 10.58 -3.84
C ASN A 98 0.05 11.52 -2.62
N VAL A 99 1.10 11.45 -1.79
CA VAL A 99 1.27 12.30 -0.60
C VAL A 99 2.70 12.84 -0.53
N HIS A 100 2.83 14.11 -0.17
CA HIS A 100 4.13 14.73 0.04
C HIS A 100 4.67 14.43 1.44
N GLY A 101 5.95 14.09 1.54
CA GLY A 101 6.64 13.85 2.82
C GLY A 101 6.28 12.56 3.55
N GLY A 102 5.54 11.64 2.88
CA GLY A 102 5.16 10.33 3.47
C GLY A 102 5.30 9.19 2.47
N GLY A 103 4.84 8.00 2.82
CA GLY A 103 4.71 6.84 1.94
C GLY A 103 5.92 6.56 1.04
N ALA A 104 5.88 7.04 -0.20
CA ALA A 104 6.91 6.78 -1.20
C ALA A 104 8.33 7.21 -0.80
N ALA A 105 8.48 8.23 0.07
CA ALA A 105 9.79 8.66 0.55
C ALA A 105 10.46 7.57 1.41
N PHE A 106 9.67 6.82 2.21
CA PHE A 106 10.19 5.73 3.04
C PHE A 106 10.48 4.46 2.23
N GLY A 107 9.76 4.22 1.15
CA GLY A 107 9.98 3.06 0.28
C GLY A 107 10.94 3.28 -0.89
N ALA A 108 11.53 4.46 -1.01
CA ALA A 108 12.44 4.79 -2.09
C ALA A 108 13.85 4.20 -1.88
N ASP A 109 14.23 4.05 -0.62
CA ASP A 109 15.59 3.69 -0.20
C ASP A 109 15.55 2.61 0.90
N PRO A 110 16.50 1.62 0.85
CA PRO A 110 16.55 0.52 1.81
C PRO A 110 16.67 0.95 3.28
N LYS A 111 17.43 2.00 3.57
CA LYS A 111 17.65 2.47 4.95
C LYS A 111 16.37 3.01 5.58
N SER A 112 15.64 3.85 4.85
CA SER A 112 14.36 4.40 5.32
C SER A 112 13.30 3.31 5.50
N ALA A 113 13.27 2.32 4.61
CA ALA A 113 12.38 1.16 4.72
C ALA A 113 12.72 0.30 5.95
N ALA A 114 13.99 0.06 6.22
CA ALA A 114 14.50 -0.63 7.41
C ALA A 114 14.10 0.08 8.70
N GLU A 115 14.25 1.41 8.77
CA GLU A 115 13.90 2.21 9.95
C GLU A 115 12.40 2.09 10.29
N VAL A 116 11.51 2.15 9.29
CA VAL A 116 10.07 1.96 9.49
C VAL A 116 9.77 0.52 9.91
N THR A 117 10.36 -0.48 9.24
CA THR A 117 10.15 -1.90 9.55
C THR A 117 10.54 -2.21 11.00
N LYS A 118 11.71 -1.78 11.43
CA LYS A 118 12.21 -1.93 12.80
C LYS A 118 11.28 -1.30 13.84
N ALA A 119 10.82 -0.08 13.59
CA ALA A 119 9.93 0.63 14.52
C ALA A 119 8.57 -0.07 14.64
N VAL A 120 8.00 -0.52 13.51
CA VAL A 120 6.74 -1.28 13.49
C VAL A 120 6.92 -2.63 14.17
N ARG A 121 8.01 -3.36 13.90
CA ARG A 121 8.29 -4.66 14.53
C ARG A 121 8.41 -4.55 16.05
N ALA A 122 8.92 -3.46 16.56
CA ALA A 122 9.08 -3.24 18.01
C ALA A 122 7.75 -3.15 18.78
N VAL A 123 6.65 -2.78 18.13
CA VAL A 123 5.34 -2.53 18.77
C VAL A 123 4.30 -3.63 18.48
N THR A 124 4.60 -4.62 17.66
CA THR A 124 3.65 -5.70 17.32
C THR A 124 4.30 -7.07 17.30
N LYS A 125 3.50 -8.10 17.55
CA LYS A 125 3.86 -9.51 17.30
C LYS A 125 3.05 -10.11 16.15
N LYS A 126 2.08 -9.38 15.60
CA LYS A 126 1.34 -9.83 14.42
C LYS A 126 2.24 -9.84 13.20
N PRO A 127 1.93 -10.66 12.18
CA PRO A 127 2.65 -10.62 10.92
C PRO A 127 2.59 -9.22 10.29
N ILE A 128 3.76 -8.71 9.90
CA ILE A 128 3.91 -7.44 9.19
C ILE A 128 4.34 -7.68 7.74
N ILE A 129 3.64 -7.04 6.82
CA ILE A 129 3.88 -7.11 5.38
C ILE A 129 4.22 -5.70 4.89
N LEU A 130 5.40 -5.50 4.32
CA LEU A 130 5.81 -4.20 3.79
C LEU A 130 5.35 -4.04 2.35
N LYS A 131 4.54 -2.99 2.08
CA LYS A 131 4.07 -2.69 0.73
C LYS A 131 5.05 -1.79 -0.01
N LEU A 132 5.68 -2.36 -1.04
CA LEU A 132 6.81 -1.77 -1.73
C LEU A 132 6.39 -0.88 -2.93
N SER A 133 7.22 0.12 -3.20
CA SER A 133 7.03 1.07 -4.28
C SER A 133 7.66 0.58 -5.59
N PRO A 134 6.97 0.69 -6.73
CA PRO A 134 7.58 0.43 -8.04
C PRO A 134 8.60 1.50 -8.44
N THR A 135 8.69 2.61 -7.72
CA THR A 135 9.63 3.71 -8.00
C THR A 135 10.96 3.59 -7.25
N ALA A 136 11.12 2.58 -6.42
CA ALA A 136 12.41 2.30 -5.79
C ALA A 136 13.47 1.99 -6.85
N ALA A 137 14.64 2.61 -6.74
CA ALA A 137 15.75 2.37 -7.67
C ALA A 137 16.20 0.89 -7.69
N ASN A 138 16.12 0.23 -6.53
CA ASN A 138 16.37 -1.20 -6.37
C ASN A 138 15.34 -1.78 -5.39
N ILE A 139 14.23 -2.28 -5.91
CA ILE A 139 13.13 -2.84 -5.10
C ILE A 139 13.56 -4.10 -4.34
N ALA A 140 14.47 -4.89 -4.89
CA ALA A 140 15.00 -6.09 -4.26
C ALA A 140 15.82 -5.74 -3.00
N ALA A 141 16.65 -4.68 -3.07
CA ALA A 141 17.40 -4.20 -1.91
C ALA A 141 16.49 -3.64 -0.82
N VAL A 142 15.39 -2.96 -1.19
CA VAL A 142 14.38 -2.49 -0.23
C VAL A 142 13.69 -3.68 0.45
N ALA A 143 13.28 -4.69 -0.33
CA ALA A 143 12.67 -5.91 0.21
C ALA A 143 13.60 -6.63 1.19
N LYS A 144 14.88 -6.76 0.83
CA LYS A 144 15.89 -7.40 1.69
C LYS A 144 16.11 -6.63 2.99
N ALA A 145 16.17 -5.31 2.94
CA ALA A 145 16.29 -4.47 4.14
C ALA A 145 15.06 -4.61 5.07
N CYS A 146 13.86 -4.77 4.51
CA CYS A 146 12.66 -5.05 5.30
C CYS A 146 12.72 -6.45 5.96
N GLU A 147 13.15 -7.48 5.23
CA GLU A 147 13.34 -8.84 5.75
C GLU A 147 14.33 -8.85 6.91
N ASP A 148 15.47 -8.17 6.76
CA ASP A 148 16.54 -8.12 7.77
C ASP A 148 16.10 -7.44 9.08
N GLU A 149 15.10 -6.54 9.02
CA GLU A 149 14.51 -5.88 10.20
C GLU A 149 13.24 -6.59 10.70
N GLY A 150 12.95 -7.79 10.21
CA GLY A 150 11.91 -8.67 10.75
C GLY A 150 10.53 -8.51 10.13
N ALA A 151 10.45 -8.12 8.85
CA ALA A 151 9.22 -8.28 8.08
C ALA A 151 8.89 -9.77 7.90
N ASP A 152 7.61 -10.14 8.05
CA ASP A 152 7.13 -11.50 7.82
C ASP A 152 6.73 -11.73 6.35
N GLY A 153 6.65 -10.68 5.55
CA GLY A 153 6.38 -10.72 4.13
C GLY A 153 6.50 -9.35 3.48
N VAL A 154 6.40 -9.34 2.16
CA VAL A 154 6.33 -8.11 1.36
C VAL A 154 5.16 -8.19 0.39
N SER A 155 4.55 -7.04 0.08
CA SER A 155 3.55 -6.92 -0.98
C SER A 155 4.03 -5.91 -2.02
N LEU A 156 3.85 -6.23 -3.29
CA LEU A 156 4.25 -5.36 -4.40
C LEU A 156 3.44 -5.65 -5.66
N ILE A 157 3.14 -4.64 -6.44
CA ILE A 157 3.62 -3.27 -6.40
C ILE A 157 2.48 -2.29 -6.07
N ASN A 158 2.82 -1.13 -5.50
CA ASN A 158 1.92 0.00 -5.49
C ASN A 158 1.81 0.59 -6.91
N THR A 159 0.97 1.61 -7.11
CA THR A 159 0.74 2.24 -8.40
C THR A 159 1.98 3.00 -8.91
N MET A 160 2.21 2.95 -10.23
CA MET A 160 3.31 3.67 -10.89
C MET A 160 2.88 5.11 -11.22
N PRO A 161 3.68 6.13 -10.91
CA PRO A 161 3.35 7.51 -11.28
C PRO A 161 3.13 7.69 -12.79
N GLY A 162 2.06 8.39 -13.14
CA GLY A 162 1.71 8.70 -14.51
C GLY A 162 0.92 10.00 -14.62
N MET A 163 0.66 10.44 -15.87
CA MET A 163 -0.05 11.67 -16.15
C MET A 163 -0.88 11.55 -17.42
N ARG A 164 -2.00 12.26 -17.47
CA ARG A 164 -2.75 12.51 -18.71
C ARG A 164 -3.13 13.98 -18.85
N ILE A 165 -3.18 14.45 -20.11
CA ILE A 165 -3.54 15.82 -20.47
C ILE A 165 -4.95 15.83 -21.11
N ASP A 166 -5.82 16.74 -20.66
CA ASP A 166 -7.03 17.14 -21.37
C ASP A 166 -6.66 18.03 -22.55
N LEU A 167 -6.74 17.51 -23.75
CA LEU A 167 -6.35 18.23 -24.97
C LEU A 167 -7.26 19.44 -25.25
N LYS A 168 -8.54 19.39 -24.86
CA LYS A 168 -9.49 20.48 -25.05
C LYS A 168 -9.20 21.63 -24.09
N ARG A 169 -8.96 21.29 -22.82
CA ARG A 169 -8.67 22.29 -21.77
C ARG A 169 -7.18 22.65 -21.65
N ARG A 170 -6.30 21.91 -22.33
CA ARG A 170 -4.83 22.07 -22.31
C ARG A 170 -4.25 22.07 -20.89
N ARG A 171 -4.71 21.17 -20.05
CA ARG A 171 -4.28 21.02 -18.66
C ARG A 171 -4.29 19.55 -18.21
N PRO A 172 -3.62 19.21 -17.11
CA PRO A 172 -3.71 17.87 -16.52
C PRO A 172 -5.16 17.45 -16.24
N LEU A 173 -5.46 16.18 -16.43
CA LEU A 173 -6.77 15.62 -16.08
C LEU A 173 -7.00 15.60 -14.55
N LEU A 174 -5.94 15.33 -13.79
CA LEU A 174 -6.00 15.31 -12.33
C LEU A 174 -5.61 16.68 -11.74
N ALA A 175 -6.29 17.10 -10.68
CA ALA A 175 -5.95 18.33 -9.95
C ALA A 175 -4.52 18.27 -9.39
N ASN A 176 -4.06 17.08 -9.01
CA ASN A 176 -2.71 16.83 -8.49
C ASN A 176 -1.65 16.68 -9.59
N THR A 177 -1.98 17.02 -10.86
CA THR A 177 -1.13 16.89 -12.04
C THR A 177 -0.82 15.44 -12.40
N THR A 178 -0.22 14.69 -11.50
CA THR A 178 0.12 13.27 -11.63
C THR A 178 -0.73 12.40 -10.71
N GLY A 179 -0.79 11.11 -10.99
CA GLY A 179 -1.45 10.10 -10.16
C GLY A 179 -0.82 8.72 -10.36
N GLY A 180 -1.20 7.78 -9.52
CA GLY A 180 -0.76 6.39 -9.64
C GLY A 180 -1.55 5.65 -10.72
N MET A 181 -0.85 4.98 -11.61
CA MET A 181 -1.39 4.09 -12.64
C MET A 181 -1.68 2.72 -12.07
N SER A 182 -2.87 2.20 -12.35
CA SER A 182 -3.29 0.83 -12.04
C SER A 182 -4.09 0.24 -13.21
N GLY A 183 -4.24 -1.08 -13.25
CA GLY A 183 -4.99 -1.79 -14.27
C GLY A 183 -4.11 -2.75 -15.09
N PRO A 184 -4.70 -3.46 -16.08
CA PRO A 184 -4.02 -4.52 -16.84
C PRO A 184 -2.69 -4.11 -17.46
N GLY A 185 -2.56 -2.85 -17.88
CA GLY A 185 -1.32 -2.34 -18.46
C GLY A 185 -0.11 -2.35 -17.52
N MET A 186 -0.33 -2.58 -16.21
CA MET A 186 0.74 -2.66 -15.21
C MET A 186 1.23 -4.08 -14.95
N PHE A 187 0.54 -5.12 -15.45
CA PHE A 187 0.82 -6.51 -15.13
C PHE A 187 2.26 -6.94 -15.46
N PRO A 188 2.82 -6.73 -16.67
CA PRO A 188 4.20 -7.14 -16.95
C PRO A 188 5.25 -6.45 -16.09
N LEU A 189 4.97 -5.22 -15.65
CA LEU A 189 5.84 -4.50 -14.71
C LEU A 189 5.79 -5.14 -13.32
N ALA A 190 4.59 -5.50 -12.86
CA ALA A 190 4.40 -6.15 -11.57
C ALA A 190 5.10 -7.52 -11.53
N VAL A 191 4.91 -8.38 -12.56
CA VAL A 191 5.56 -9.69 -12.68
C VAL A 191 7.08 -9.54 -12.62
N ARG A 192 7.67 -8.65 -13.42
CA ARG A 192 9.13 -8.40 -13.38
C ARG A 192 9.62 -8.02 -11.98
N MET A 193 8.91 -7.15 -11.28
CA MET A 193 9.32 -6.70 -9.95
C MET A 193 9.15 -7.79 -8.90
N VAL A 194 8.08 -8.58 -8.98
CA VAL A 194 7.87 -9.76 -8.11
C VAL A 194 9.02 -10.74 -8.30
N TYR A 195 9.39 -11.05 -9.56
CA TYR A 195 10.53 -11.93 -9.84
C TYR A 195 11.84 -11.42 -9.25
N GLN A 196 12.15 -10.11 -9.40
CA GLN A 196 13.36 -9.51 -8.84
C GLN A 196 13.40 -9.61 -7.29
N VAL A 197 12.26 -9.46 -6.63
CA VAL A 197 12.17 -9.59 -5.18
C VAL A 197 12.24 -11.05 -4.75
N TYR A 198 11.62 -11.96 -5.51
CA TYR A 198 11.68 -13.40 -5.25
C TYR A 198 13.12 -13.94 -5.21
N GLU A 199 13.99 -13.47 -6.12
CA GLU A 199 15.41 -13.84 -6.15
C GLU A 199 16.21 -13.27 -4.95
N ALA A 200 15.65 -12.31 -4.19
CA ALA A 200 16.40 -11.56 -3.16
C ALA A 200 15.99 -11.87 -1.72
N VAL A 201 14.76 -12.37 -1.49
CA VAL A 201 14.23 -12.59 -0.14
C VAL A 201 13.73 -14.03 0.04
N SER A 202 13.67 -14.48 1.30
CA SER A 202 13.13 -15.79 1.68
C SER A 202 11.72 -15.73 2.26
N ILE A 203 11.23 -14.53 2.58
CA ILE A 203 9.89 -14.30 3.14
C ILE A 203 8.81 -14.34 2.06
N PRO A 204 7.55 -14.64 2.41
CA PRO A 204 6.42 -14.66 1.49
C PRO A 204 6.22 -13.34 0.74
N ILE A 205 5.82 -13.45 -0.53
CA ILE A 205 5.55 -12.32 -1.41
C ILE A 205 4.07 -12.33 -1.82
N VAL A 206 3.41 -11.19 -1.69
CA VAL A 206 2.06 -10.94 -2.21
C VAL A 206 2.18 -10.10 -3.48
N GLY A 207 2.06 -10.75 -4.65
CA GLY A 207 2.07 -10.07 -5.95
C GLY A 207 0.75 -9.35 -6.21
N MET A 208 0.82 -8.11 -6.69
CA MET A 208 -0.35 -7.33 -7.12
C MET A 208 0.02 -6.34 -8.21
N GLY A 209 -0.93 -6.05 -9.09
CA GLY A 209 -0.79 -5.07 -10.16
C GLY A 209 -1.21 -5.63 -11.52
N GLY A 210 -2.43 -5.31 -11.94
CA GLY A 210 -2.94 -5.65 -13.26
C GLY A 210 -3.45 -7.08 -13.44
N VAL A 211 -3.47 -7.92 -12.42
CA VAL A 211 -4.04 -9.28 -12.44
C VAL A 211 -5.52 -9.21 -12.83
N THR A 212 -5.91 -9.89 -13.91
CA THR A 212 -7.27 -9.85 -14.47
C THR A 212 -7.86 -11.22 -14.79
N THR A 213 -7.02 -12.22 -14.97
CA THR A 213 -7.42 -13.59 -15.34
C THR A 213 -6.85 -14.60 -14.34
N ALA A 214 -7.31 -15.85 -14.45
CA ALA A 214 -6.75 -16.96 -13.66
C ALA A 214 -5.33 -17.31 -14.08
N GLU A 215 -5.02 -17.16 -15.37
CA GLU A 215 -3.69 -17.34 -15.95
C GLU A 215 -2.70 -16.34 -15.36
N ASP A 216 -3.10 -15.06 -15.21
CA ASP A 216 -2.27 -14.03 -14.58
C ASP A 216 -1.92 -14.36 -13.11
N VAL A 217 -2.76 -15.16 -12.42
CA VAL A 217 -2.48 -15.61 -11.05
C VAL A 217 -1.45 -16.74 -11.02
N ILE A 218 -1.38 -17.54 -12.09
CA ILE A 218 -0.44 -18.67 -12.21
C ILE A 218 0.95 -18.20 -12.64
N GLU A 219 1.00 -17.17 -13.51
CA GLU A 219 2.25 -16.54 -13.96
C GLU A 219 3.00 -15.86 -12.82
#